data_91affb4628e70c73a954388351d02a03
#
_entry.id   91affb4628e70c73a954388351d02a03
#
_cell.length_a   1.000
_cell.length_b   1.000
_cell.length_c   1.000
_cell.angle_alpha   90.00
_cell.angle_beta   90.00
_cell.angle_gamma   90.00
#
_symmetry.space_group_name_H-M   'P 1'
#
loop_
_entity.id
_entity.type
_entity.pdbx_description
1 polymer ?
#
loop_
_entity_poly.entity_id
_entity_poly.type
_entity_poly.pdbx_seq_one_letter_code
_entity_poly.pdbx_strand_id
1 'polypeptide(L)'
;FEVFGWETLVIDGQDLPACVRAMAHASHGGGSKPLAILARTQKGAGVSFMADKDNWHGKPMDQAQSDRALAELGTDDAKIVGKIAKPTGTPRRAPHIEHGLTPQPLPSFPEGKTIATRKAFGDSLKRLGDANPSVMVLDADVKNSTYTDQFEKAHPDRFVQCYIAEQAMVGLAAGAGAIGAVPWVATFAAFLSRAYDQIRMAALSSSNLKVCGSHAGVSIGEDGASQMGLEDLAMFRAIHGSTVVYPADPYATCALIDELSAMHGVAYLRATRAATPVLYSATEKFPIGGSK
;
A
#
# COMPACT_ATOMS: atom_id res chain seq x y z
N PHE A 1 -18.21 -0.08 -15.24
CA PHE A 1 -18.32 -0.99 -14.09
C PHE A 1 -19.11 -2.27 -14.43
N GLU A 2 -20.30 -2.20 -14.97
CA GLU A 2 -21.13 -3.38 -15.28
C GLU A 2 -20.44 -4.42 -16.17
N VAL A 3 -19.72 -3.99 -17.24
CA VAL A 3 -18.95 -4.91 -18.09
C VAL A 3 -17.83 -5.64 -17.38
N PHE A 4 -17.40 -5.14 -16.21
CA PHE A 4 -16.44 -5.80 -15.32
C PHE A 4 -17.11 -6.63 -14.23
N GLY A 5 -18.42 -6.85 -14.31
CA GLY A 5 -19.15 -7.68 -13.38
C GLY A 5 -19.59 -7.02 -12.08
N TRP A 6 -19.54 -5.69 -11.98
CA TRP A 6 -20.01 -4.94 -10.83
C TRP A 6 -21.51 -4.69 -10.88
N GLU A 7 -22.16 -4.61 -9.74
CA GLU A 7 -23.45 -3.95 -9.60
C GLU A 7 -23.24 -2.43 -9.65
N THR A 8 -24.15 -1.69 -10.30
CA THR A 8 -24.01 -0.25 -10.45
C THR A 8 -25.29 0.47 -10.05
N LEU A 9 -25.20 1.43 -9.12
CA LEU A 9 -26.26 2.35 -8.77
C LEU A 9 -25.90 3.76 -9.24
N VAL A 10 -26.81 4.40 -9.96
CA VAL A 10 -26.68 5.81 -10.34
C VAL A 10 -27.71 6.61 -9.56
N ILE A 11 -27.26 7.55 -8.75
CA ILE A 11 -28.12 8.35 -7.85
C ILE A 11 -27.90 9.85 -8.05
N ASP A 12 -28.85 10.65 -7.60
CA ASP A 12 -28.62 12.08 -7.35
C ASP A 12 -27.80 12.21 -6.05
N GLY A 13 -26.57 12.68 -6.16
CA GLY A 13 -25.65 12.83 -5.02
C GLY A 13 -25.96 14.05 -4.13
N GLN A 14 -26.94 14.87 -4.49
CA GLN A 14 -27.46 15.98 -3.70
C GLN A 14 -28.81 15.68 -3.05
N ASP A 15 -29.43 14.53 -3.38
CA ASP A 15 -30.57 13.99 -2.64
C ASP A 15 -30.06 13.14 -1.45
N LEU A 16 -30.05 13.70 -0.24
CA LEU A 16 -29.61 13.01 0.96
C LEU A 16 -30.36 11.69 1.20
N PRO A 17 -31.71 11.61 1.06
CA PRO A 17 -32.41 10.34 1.12
C PRO A 17 -31.92 9.27 0.11
N ALA A 18 -31.60 9.66 -1.13
CA ALA A 18 -31.03 8.73 -2.12
C ALA A 18 -29.65 8.23 -1.70
N CYS A 19 -28.80 9.11 -1.18
CA CYS A 19 -27.49 8.74 -0.65
C CYS A 19 -27.62 7.75 0.52
N VAL A 20 -28.52 8.01 1.47
CA VAL A 20 -28.74 7.13 2.62
C VAL A 20 -29.24 5.76 2.17
N ARG A 21 -30.20 5.70 1.23
CA ARG A 21 -30.66 4.41 0.68
C ARG A 21 -29.55 3.63 -0.02
N ALA A 22 -28.72 4.29 -0.83
CA ALA A 22 -27.61 3.64 -1.51
C ALA A 22 -26.54 3.09 -0.53
N MET A 23 -26.22 3.85 0.51
CA MET A 23 -25.28 3.41 1.55
C MET A 23 -25.87 2.27 2.40
N ALA A 24 -27.17 2.31 2.71
CA ALA A 24 -27.86 1.23 3.40
C ALA A 24 -27.84 -0.06 2.55
N HIS A 25 -28.10 0.03 1.25
CA HIS A 25 -27.99 -1.10 0.33
C HIS A 25 -26.56 -1.69 0.34
N ALA A 26 -25.53 -0.85 0.26
CA ALA A 26 -24.14 -1.29 0.32
C ALA A 26 -23.78 -1.99 1.65
N SER A 27 -24.28 -1.49 2.79
CA SER A 27 -23.95 -2.01 4.12
C SER A 27 -24.67 -3.31 4.49
N HIS A 28 -25.83 -3.59 3.89
CA HIS A 28 -26.61 -4.80 4.16
C HIS A 28 -26.26 -5.98 3.25
N GLY A 29 -25.17 -5.86 2.48
CA GLY A 29 -24.66 -6.95 1.66
C GLY A 29 -25.54 -7.24 0.45
N GLY A 30 -25.67 -6.30 -0.44
CA GLY A 30 -26.34 -6.49 -1.72
C GLY A 30 -25.54 -7.43 -2.62
N GLY A 31 -25.82 -8.73 -2.59
CA GLY A 31 -25.35 -9.69 -3.57
C GLY A 31 -23.87 -10.09 -3.47
N SER A 32 -23.46 -10.96 -4.40
CA SER A 32 -22.09 -11.50 -4.50
C SER A 32 -21.14 -10.63 -5.35
N LYS A 33 -21.65 -9.53 -5.92
CA LYS A 33 -20.89 -8.63 -6.77
C LYS A 33 -20.41 -7.40 -6.02
N PRO A 34 -19.24 -6.85 -6.35
CA PRO A 34 -18.86 -5.54 -5.85
C PRO A 34 -19.85 -4.48 -6.37
N LEU A 35 -20.09 -3.44 -5.56
CA LEU A 35 -21.04 -2.38 -5.85
C LEU A 35 -20.31 -1.07 -6.17
N ALA A 36 -20.66 -0.44 -7.28
CA ALA A 36 -20.26 0.91 -7.64
C ALA A 36 -21.44 1.88 -7.51
N ILE A 37 -21.33 2.87 -6.65
CA ILE A 37 -22.33 3.94 -6.50
C ILE A 37 -21.81 5.18 -7.23
N LEU A 38 -22.50 5.57 -8.31
CA LEU A 38 -22.19 6.78 -9.08
C LEU A 38 -23.16 7.89 -8.64
N ALA A 39 -22.70 8.78 -7.79
CA ALA A 39 -23.46 9.92 -7.33
C ALA A 39 -23.25 11.11 -8.25
N ARG A 40 -24.29 11.56 -8.94
CA ARG A 40 -24.28 12.78 -9.73
C ARG A 40 -24.28 13.97 -8.78
N THR A 41 -23.23 14.76 -8.79
CA THR A 41 -23.07 15.93 -7.94
C THR A 41 -22.75 17.17 -8.78
N GLN A 42 -23.18 18.32 -8.31
CA GLN A 42 -22.81 19.62 -8.85
C GLN A 42 -21.96 20.36 -7.82
N LYS A 43 -20.74 20.74 -8.17
CA LYS A 43 -19.88 21.51 -7.26
C LYS A 43 -20.51 22.87 -6.98
N GLY A 44 -20.63 23.22 -5.68
CA GLY A 44 -21.22 24.49 -5.25
C GLY A 44 -22.75 24.54 -5.37
N ALA A 45 -23.43 23.40 -5.48
CA ALA A 45 -24.89 23.32 -5.53
C ALA A 45 -25.53 24.07 -4.37
N GLY A 46 -26.64 24.75 -4.64
CA GLY A 46 -27.36 25.58 -3.66
C GLY A 46 -26.85 27.02 -3.54
N VAL A 47 -25.67 27.33 -4.10
CA VAL A 47 -25.09 28.68 -4.06
C VAL A 47 -24.96 29.22 -5.49
N SER A 48 -25.77 30.17 -5.88
CA SER A 48 -25.96 30.63 -7.27
C SER A 48 -24.70 31.12 -7.96
N PHE A 49 -23.78 31.75 -7.22
CA PHE A 49 -22.53 32.29 -7.77
C PHE A 49 -21.38 31.27 -7.76
N MET A 50 -21.57 30.08 -7.18
CA MET A 50 -20.58 28.99 -7.15
C MET A 50 -20.99 27.79 -7.98
N ALA A 51 -22.30 27.51 -8.07
CA ALA A 51 -22.83 26.31 -8.69
C ALA A 51 -22.35 26.21 -10.14
N ASP A 52 -21.58 25.15 -10.42
CA ASP A 52 -20.99 24.86 -11.74
C ASP A 52 -20.15 26.02 -12.32
N LYS A 53 -19.44 26.74 -11.45
CA LYS A 53 -18.56 27.84 -11.84
C LYS A 53 -17.09 27.51 -11.61
N ASP A 54 -16.23 28.03 -12.48
CA ASP A 54 -14.79 27.98 -12.36
C ASP A 54 -14.27 28.81 -11.17
N ASN A 55 -12.99 28.60 -10.84
CA ASN A 55 -12.22 29.38 -9.86
C ASN A 55 -12.65 29.24 -8.39
N TRP A 56 -13.39 28.19 -8.05
CA TRP A 56 -13.78 27.87 -6.66
C TRP A 56 -13.01 26.69 -6.06
N HIS A 57 -11.96 26.22 -6.73
CA HIS A 57 -11.13 25.15 -6.19
C HIS A 57 -10.09 25.73 -5.22
N GLY A 58 -10.21 25.37 -3.92
CA GLY A 58 -9.28 25.85 -2.89
C GLY A 58 -9.34 27.34 -2.59
N LYS A 59 -10.38 28.04 -3.04
CA LYS A 59 -10.58 29.46 -2.78
C LYS A 59 -11.60 29.67 -1.65
N PRO A 60 -11.24 30.30 -0.52
CA PRO A 60 -12.18 30.68 0.52
C PRO A 60 -13.09 31.81 0.05
N MET A 61 -14.28 31.91 0.63
CA MET A 61 -15.18 33.04 0.46
C MET A 61 -14.71 34.21 1.36
N ASP A 62 -14.94 35.44 0.89
CA ASP A 62 -14.95 36.60 1.77
C ASP A 62 -16.26 36.68 2.61
N GLN A 63 -16.35 37.63 3.54
CA GLN A 63 -17.51 37.72 4.43
C GLN A 63 -18.83 37.95 3.67
N ALA A 64 -18.83 38.88 2.70
CA ALA A 64 -20.03 39.19 1.93
C ALA A 64 -20.51 38.02 1.09
N GLN A 65 -19.57 37.26 0.49
CA GLN A 65 -19.87 36.01 -0.24
C GLN A 65 -20.42 34.92 0.72
N SER A 66 -19.85 34.80 1.92
CA SER A 66 -20.32 33.85 2.92
C SER A 66 -21.75 34.18 3.37
N ASP A 67 -22.04 35.44 3.68
CA ASP A 67 -23.35 35.90 4.11
C ASP A 67 -24.40 35.64 3.04
N ARG A 68 -24.07 35.91 1.77
CA ARG A 68 -24.91 35.61 0.61
C ARG A 68 -25.14 34.10 0.44
N ALA A 69 -24.10 33.29 0.55
CA ALA A 69 -24.21 31.83 0.42
C ALA A 69 -25.12 31.25 1.52
N LEU A 70 -24.97 31.72 2.76
CA LEU A 70 -25.82 31.30 3.87
C LEU A 70 -27.28 31.73 3.67
N ALA A 71 -27.52 32.94 3.11
CA ALA A 71 -28.88 33.38 2.78
C ALA A 71 -29.54 32.52 1.70
N GLU A 72 -28.77 32.09 0.68
CA GLU A 72 -29.27 31.21 -0.39
C GLU A 72 -29.52 29.76 0.09
N LEU A 73 -28.66 29.23 0.98
CA LEU A 73 -28.80 27.88 1.52
C LEU A 73 -29.89 27.76 2.58
N GLY A 74 -30.28 28.86 3.21
CA GLY A 74 -31.14 28.86 4.39
C GLY A 74 -30.42 28.44 5.67
N THR A 75 -30.97 28.85 6.80
CA THR A 75 -30.38 28.57 8.12
C THR A 75 -31.34 27.81 9.05
N ASP A 76 -32.46 27.34 8.52
CA ASP A 76 -33.52 26.75 9.36
C ASP A 76 -33.04 25.50 10.11
N ASP A 77 -32.09 24.77 9.56
CA ASP A 77 -31.51 23.56 10.15
C ASP A 77 -30.38 23.83 11.15
N ALA A 78 -29.94 25.09 11.32
CA ALA A 78 -28.86 25.45 12.24
C ALA A 78 -29.15 25.13 13.72
N LYS A 79 -30.41 24.82 14.04
CA LYS A 79 -30.87 24.42 15.37
C LYS A 79 -30.87 22.89 15.60
N ILE A 80 -30.63 22.11 14.56
CA ILE A 80 -30.57 20.67 14.66
C ILE A 80 -29.21 20.28 15.23
N VAL A 81 -29.18 19.98 16.51
CA VAL A 81 -27.95 19.53 17.20
C VAL A 81 -28.12 18.04 17.50
N GLY A 82 -27.33 17.21 16.80
CA GLY A 82 -27.22 15.80 17.11
C GLY A 82 -26.47 15.57 18.43
N LYS A 83 -27.00 14.74 19.33
CA LYS A 83 -26.22 14.21 20.44
C LYS A 83 -25.32 13.09 19.93
N ILE A 84 -24.04 13.36 19.78
CA ILE A 84 -23.05 12.34 19.50
C ILE A 84 -22.75 11.63 20.82
N ALA A 85 -23.22 10.39 20.96
CA ALA A 85 -22.87 9.57 22.10
C ALA A 85 -21.37 9.25 22.04
N LYS A 86 -20.70 9.36 23.18
CA LYS A 86 -19.31 8.86 23.26
C LYS A 86 -19.33 7.36 23.02
N PRO A 87 -18.34 6.79 22.29
CA PRO A 87 -18.24 5.35 22.13
C PRO A 87 -18.24 4.67 23.50
N THR A 88 -19.12 3.70 23.70
CA THR A 88 -19.26 2.96 24.96
C THR A 88 -18.35 1.74 25.06
N GLY A 89 -17.46 1.53 24.12
CA GLY A 89 -16.49 0.43 24.09
C GLY A 89 -15.07 0.92 23.98
N THR A 90 -14.14 0.04 24.25
CA THR A 90 -12.73 0.25 23.89
C THR A 90 -12.72 0.57 22.38
N PRO A 91 -12.06 1.67 21.94
CA PRO A 91 -11.95 1.94 20.52
C PRO A 91 -11.49 0.65 19.84
N ARG A 92 -12.27 0.14 18.89
CA ARG A 92 -11.71 -0.78 17.92
C ARG A 92 -10.67 0.07 17.18
N ARG A 93 -9.48 0.15 17.70
CA ARG A 93 -8.33 0.33 16.82
C ARG A 93 -8.55 -0.70 15.74
N ALA A 94 -8.52 -0.27 14.48
CA ALA A 94 -8.11 -1.19 13.42
C ALA A 94 -7.03 -2.04 14.05
N PRO A 95 -7.12 -3.37 14.00
CA PRO A 95 -6.18 -4.16 14.74
C PRO A 95 -4.80 -3.61 14.39
N HIS A 96 -4.24 -2.76 15.26
CA HIS A 96 -2.83 -2.64 15.39
C HIS A 96 -2.51 -4.06 15.77
N ILE A 97 -2.25 -4.87 14.77
CA ILE A 97 -1.52 -6.08 15.00
C ILE A 97 -0.26 -5.50 15.60
N GLU A 98 -0.14 -5.59 16.94
CA GLU A 98 1.17 -5.52 17.55
C GLU A 98 1.90 -6.62 16.82
N HIS A 99 2.71 -6.22 15.83
CA HIS A 99 3.40 -7.15 14.97
C HIS A 99 4.58 -7.72 15.74
N GLY A 100 4.27 -8.43 16.81
CA GLY A 100 5.16 -9.42 17.31
C GLY A 100 5.23 -10.52 16.26
N LEU A 101 5.97 -10.28 15.19
CA LEU A 101 6.27 -11.37 14.27
C LEU A 101 6.94 -12.47 15.05
N THR A 102 6.44 -13.68 14.93
CA THR A 102 7.07 -14.84 15.55
C THR A 102 8.40 -15.08 14.84
N PRO A 103 9.55 -14.85 15.51
CA PRO A 103 10.85 -15.07 14.90
C PRO A 103 10.99 -16.52 14.44
N GLN A 104 11.53 -16.70 13.25
CA GLN A 104 11.83 -18.00 12.70
C GLN A 104 13.32 -18.11 12.42
N PRO A 105 13.95 -19.29 12.56
CA PRO A 105 15.33 -19.48 12.18
C PRO A 105 15.58 -19.03 10.74
N LEU A 106 16.69 -18.34 10.51
CA LEU A 106 17.08 -17.95 9.16
C LEU A 106 17.42 -19.20 8.32
N PRO A 107 17.21 -19.15 7.00
CA PRO A 107 17.66 -20.22 6.11
C PRO A 107 19.18 -20.42 6.24
N SER A 108 19.65 -21.65 6.03
CA SER A 108 21.09 -21.94 5.98
C SER A 108 21.62 -21.67 4.59
N PHE A 109 22.64 -20.85 4.48
CA PHE A 109 23.36 -20.59 3.23
C PHE A 109 24.76 -21.16 3.31
N PRO A 110 25.17 -22.05 2.36
CA PRO A 110 26.48 -22.68 2.40
C PRO A 110 27.60 -21.65 2.25
N GLU A 111 28.60 -21.74 3.11
CA GLU A 111 29.82 -20.92 3.03
C GLU A 111 30.52 -21.11 1.66
N GLY A 112 31.09 -20.04 1.12
CA GLY A 112 31.78 -20.05 -0.17
C GLY A 112 30.84 -20.15 -1.39
N LYS A 113 29.54 -20.14 -1.20
CA LYS A 113 28.56 -20.08 -2.31
C LYS A 113 28.13 -18.65 -2.58
N THR A 114 27.57 -18.43 -3.76
CA THR A 114 26.94 -17.17 -4.14
C THR A 114 25.42 -17.38 -4.23
N ILE A 115 24.67 -16.45 -3.69
CA ILE A 115 23.19 -16.51 -3.67
C ILE A 115 22.65 -15.10 -3.97
N ALA A 116 21.72 -15.00 -4.90
CA ALA A 116 21.10 -13.72 -5.22
C ALA A 116 20.22 -13.22 -4.06
N THR A 117 20.32 -11.94 -3.73
CA THR A 117 19.53 -11.33 -2.66
C THR A 117 18.01 -11.44 -2.93
N ARG A 118 17.59 -11.40 -4.22
CA ARG A 118 16.19 -11.65 -4.61
C ARG A 118 15.70 -13.07 -4.28
N LYS A 119 16.62 -14.07 -4.32
CA LYS A 119 16.25 -15.44 -3.91
C LYS A 119 16.10 -15.52 -2.39
N ALA A 120 17.02 -14.94 -1.64
CA ALA A 120 16.91 -14.84 -0.18
C ALA A 120 15.63 -14.09 0.24
N PHE A 121 15.20 -13.10 -0.54
CA PHE A 121 13.93 -12.41 -0.35
C PHE A 121 12.74 -13.38 -0.45
N GLY A 122 12.63 -14.16 -1.53
CA GLY A 122 11.55 -15.14 -1.69
C GLY A 122 11.53 -16.20 -0.59
N ASP A 123 12.71 -16.75 -0.25
CA ASP A 123 12.87 -17.72 0.84
C ASP A 123 12.40 -17.13 2.19
N SER A 124 12.72 -15.85 2.45
CA SER A 124 12.32 -15.17 3.68
C SER A 124 10.83 -14.89 3.75
N LEU A 125 10.21 -14.47 2.65
CA LEU A 125 8.75 -14.23 2.63
C LEU A 125 7.98 -15.52 2.91
N LYS A 126 8.37 -16.63 2.30
CA LYS A 126 7.76 -17.92 2.59
C LYS A 126 7.89 -18.26 4.07
N ARG A 127 9.10 -18.18 4.64
CA ARG A 127 9.39 -18.45 6.04
C ARG A 127 8.56 -17.55 6.99
N LEU A 128 8.47 -16.26 6.69
CA LEU A 128 7.63 -15.34 7.47
C LEU A 128 6.15 -15.71 7.39
N GLY A 129 5.68 -16.06 6.21
CA GLY A 129 4.29 -16.47 5.99
C GLY A 129 3.93 -17.76 6.73
N ASP A 130 4.88 -18.70 6.87
CA ASP A 130 4.68 -19.95 7.62
C ASP A 130 4.32 -19.68 9.11
N ALA A 131 4.88 -18.62 9.70
CA ALA A 131 4.70 -18.29 11.11
C ALA A 131 3.72 -17.14 11.39
N ASN A 132 3.42 -16.32 10.37
CA ASN A 132 2.69 -15.06 10.56
C ASN A 132 1.56 -14.92 9.54
N PRO A 133 0.30 -15.23 9.93
CA PRO A 133 -0.84 -15.20 9.02
C PRO A 133 -1.20 -13.79 8.51
N SER A 134 -0.70 -12.73 9.14
CA SER A 134 -0.88 -11.34 8.68
C SER A 134 0.01 -10.98 7.49
N VAL A 135 1.06 -11.75 7.22
CA VAL A 135 1.95 -11.50 6.08
C VAL A 135 1.24 -11.87 4.78
N MET A 136 1.19 -10.95 3.85
CA MET A 136 0.70 -11.17 2.49
C MET A 136 1.70 -10.63 1.47
N VAL A 137 1.64 -11.18 0.25
CA VAL A 137 2.55 -10.81 -0.82
C VAL A 137 1.78 -10.45 -2.08
N LEU A 138 2.19 -9.37 -2.73
CA LEU A 138 1.64 -8.91 -4.00
C LEU A 138 2.78 -8.81 -5.02
N ASP A 139 2.56 -9.28 -6.22
CA ASP A 139 3.58 -9.25 -7.28
C ASP A 139 3.02 -8.73 -8.61
N ALA A 140 3.83 -7.96 -9.33
CA ALA A 140 3.44 -7.33 -10.59
C ALA A 140 3.95 -8.13 -11.80
N ASP A 141 3.52 -9.39 -11.91
CA ASP A 141 3.76 -10.29 -13.05
C ASP A 141 5.23 -10.70 -13.26
N VAL A 142 6.01 -10.68 -12.18
CA VAL A 142 7.44 -11.04 -12.20
C VAL A 142 7.83 -12.04 -11.11
N LYS A 143 6.86 -12.78 -10.58
CA LYS A 143 7.04 -13.69 -9.44
C LYS A 143 8.13 -14.75 -9.61
N ASN A 144 8.36 -15.22 -10.83
CA ASN A 144 9.44 -16.15 -11.16
C ASN A 144 10.82 -15.51 -11.01
N SER A 145 10.90 -14.19 -11.15
CA SER A 145 12.13 -13.39 -11.06
C SER A 145 12.37 -12.84 -9.67
N THR A 146 11.32 -12.46 -8.96
CA THR A 146 11.36 -11.99 -7.57
C THR A 146 11.39 -13.13 -6.55
N TYR A 147 11.12 -14.37 -6.98
CA TYR A 147 10.94 -15.56 -6.16
C TYR A 147 9.72 -15.50 -5.22
N THR A 148 8.77 -14.62 -5.45
CA THR A 148 7.51 -14.57 -4.70
C THR A 148 6.58 -15.76 -5.04
N ASP A 149 6.84 -16.48 -6.13
CA ASP A 149 6.18 -17.75 -6.46
C ASP A 149 6.33 -18.81 -5.36
N GLN A 150 7.38 -18.73 -4.54
CA GLN A 150 7.56 -19.61 -3.38
C GLN A 150 6.51 -19.34 -2.31
N PHE A 151 6.19 -18.05 -2.06
CA PHE A 151 5.13 -17.65 -1.15
C PHE A 151 3.75 -18.05 -1.72
N GLU A 152 3.50 -17.79 -3.01
CA GLU A 152 2.26 -18.19 -3.67
C GLU A 152 1.97 -19.69 -3.52
N LYS A 153 2.99 -20.55 -3.73
CA LYS A 153 2.85 -22.01 -3.60
C LYS A 153 2.53 -22.46 -2.16
N ALA A 154 3.08 -21.78 -1.18
CA ALA A 154 2.89 -22.10 0.24
C ALA A 154 1.61 -21.48 0.83
N HIS A 155 1.24 -20.29 0.38
CA HIS A 155 0.17 -19.45 0.95
C HIS A 155 -0.66 -18.78 -0.16
N PRO A 156 -1.34 -19.55 -1.04
CA PRO A 156 -2.05 -19.01 -2.19
C PRO A 156 -3.20 -18.05 -1.82
N ASP A 157 -3.78 -18.21 -0.64
CA ASP A 157 -4.85 -17.38 -0.08
C ASP A 157 -4.37 -15.99 0.37
N ARG A 158 -3.07 -15.79 0.50
CA ARG A 158 -2.43 -14.54 0.92
C ARG A 158 -1.47 -13.97 -0.14
N PHE A 159 -1.51 -14.53 -1.33
CA PHE A 159 -0.79 -14.03 -2.49
C PHE A 159 -1.74 -13.36 -3.47
N VAL A 160 -1.35 -12.20 -3.97
CA VAL A 160 -2.14 -11.47 -4.98
C VAL A 160 -1.29 -11.23 -6.22
N GLN A 161 -1.68 -11.83 -7.32
CA GLN A 161 -1.13 -11.50 -8.63
C GLN A 161 -1.76 -10.22 -9.13
N CYS A 162 -0.97 -9.16 -9.24
CA CYS A 162 -1.44 -7.84 -9.67
C CYS A 162 -1.20 -7.57 -11.16
N TYR A 163 -0.58 -8.50 -11.88
CA TYR A 163 -0.20 -8.33 -13.29
C TYR A 163 0.65 -7.06 -13.49
N ILE A 164 0.63 -6.48 -14.69
CA ILE A 164 1.39 -5.25 -15.01
C ILE A 164 0.59 -4.02 -14.56
N ALA A 165 0.30 -3.93 -13.26
CA ALA A 165 -0.51 -2.87 -12.65
C ALA A 165 0.07 -2.40 -11.32
N GLU A 166 1.28 -1.86 -11.34
CA GLU A 166 2.05 -1.48 -10.15
C GLU A 166 1.33 -0.45 -9.26
N GLN A 167 0.58 0.48 -9.87
CA GLN A 167 -0.23 1.46 -9.14
C GLN A 167 -1.34 0.77 -8.32
N ALA A 168 -2.06 -0.17 -8.95
CA ALA A 168 -3.10 -0.95 -8.28
C ALA A 168 -2.51 -1.85 -7.19
N MET A 169 -1.36 -2.47 -7.44
CA MET A 169 -0.64 -3.30 -6.47
C MET A 169 -0.32 -2.52 -5.19
N VAL A 170 0.23 -1.32 -5.32
CA VAL A 170 0.55 -0.48 -4.16
C VAL A 170 -0.72 -0.02 -3.45
N GLY A 171 -1.77 0.35 -4.19
CA GLY A 171 -3.07 0.74 -3.61
C GLY A 171 -3.71 -0.40 -2.81
N LEU A 172 -3.71 -1.62 -3.35
CA LEU A 172 -4.18 -2.82 -2.66
C LEU A 172 -3.38 -3.10 -1.38
N ALA A 173 -2.05 -3.01 -1.48
CA ALA A 173 -1.18 -3.23 -0.33
C ALA A 173 -1.40 -2.18 0.78
N ALA A 174 -1.55 -0.91 0.41
CA ALA A 174 -1.84 0.15 1.37
C ALA A 174 -3.19 -0.09 2.08
N GLY A 175 -4.22 -0.50 1.33
CA GLY A 175 -5.52 -0.87 1.89
C GLY A 175 -5.43 -2.09 2.82
N ALA A 176 -4.70 -3.12 2.44
CA ALA A 176 -4.46 -4.30 3.27
C ALA A 176 -3.71 -3.93 4.57
N GLY A 177 -2.69 -3.07 4.48
CA GLY A 177 -1.97 -2.54 5.64
C GLY A 177 -2.88 -1.77 6.60
N ALA A 178 -3.85 -1.02 6.08
CA ALA A 178 -4.81 -0.27 6.90
C ALA A 178 -5.75 -1.17 7.72
N ILE A 179 -6.01 -2.39 7.26
CA ILE A 179 -6.82 -3.38 8.00
C ILE A 179 -5.98 -4.39 8.77
N GLY A 180 -4.66 -4.16 8.89
CA GLY A 180 -3.78 -4.89 9.78
C GLY A 180 -2.91 -5.97 9.13
N ALA A 181 -2.83 -6.05 7.81
CA ALA A 181 -1.87 -6.92 7.15
C ALA A 181 -0.43 -6.35 7.19
N VAL A 182 0.53 -7.23 6.95
CA VAL A 182 1.92 -6.89 6.65
C VAL A 182 2.17 -7.17 5.17
N PRO A 183 1.79 -6.22 4.29
CA PRO A 183 1.90 -6.42 2.86
C PRO A 183 3.32 -6.19 2.37
N TRP A 184 3.84 -7.15 1.60
CA TRP A 184 5.04 -7.02 0.79
C TRP A 184 4.65 -6.93 -0.68
N VAL A 185 5.02 -5.85 -1.33
CA VAL A 185 4.91 -5.73 -2.79
C VAL A 185 6.26 -5.98 -3.44
N ALA A 186 6.27 -6.69 -4.55
CA ALA A 186 7.48 -7.03 -5.27
C ALA A 186 7.32 -6.79 -6.78
N THR A 187 8.30 -6.11 -7.34
CA THR A 187 8.50 -5.96 -8.78
C THR A 187 9.95 -5.57 -9.06
N PHE A 188 10.31 -5.26 -10.31
CA PHE A 188 11.64 -4.72 -10.59
C PHE A 188 11.75 -3.28 -10.07
N ALA A 189 12.93 -2.92 -9.58
CA ALA A 189 13.20 -1.60 -9.03
C ALA A 189 12.85 -0.46 -10.00
N ALA A 190 13.15 -0.64 -11.29
CA ALA A 190 12.81 0.31 -12.34
C ALA A 190 11.30 0.52 -12.50
N PHE A 191 10.50 -0.55 -12.34
CA PHE A 191 9.04 -0.49 -12.54
C PHE A 191 8.30 0.18 -11.38
N LEU A 192 8.91 0.28 -10.21
CA LEU A 192 8.36 1.00 -9.06
C LEU A 192 8.17 2.51 -9.34
N SER A 193 8.89 3.05 -10.32
CA SER A 193 8.70 4.44 -10.76
C SER A 193 7.26 4.72 -11.21
N ARG A 194 6.55 3.72 -11.78
CA ARG A 194 5.14 3.83 -12.18
C ARG A 194 4.19 4.02 -11.00
N ALA A 195 4.51 3.48 -9.84
CA ALA A 195 3.70 3.57 -8.62
C ALA A 195 4.22 4.61 -7.61
N TYR A 196 5.11 5.49 -8.01
CA TYR A 196 5.77 6.42 -7.09
C TYR A 196 4.79 7.30 -6.33
N ASP A 197 3.76 7.85 -6.99
CA ASP A 197 2.76 8.67 -6.31
C ASP A 197 1.96 7.86 -5.27
N GLN A 198 1.57 6.62 -5.60
CA GLN A 198 0.85 5.75 -4.67
C GLN A 198 1.70 5.43 -3.43
N ILE A 199 3.01 5.20 -3.61
CA ILE A 199 3.94 4.97 -2.49
C ILE A 199 4.10 6.23 -1.65
N ARG A 200 4.22 7.40 -2.29
CA ARG A 200 4.27 8.70 -1.62
C ARG A 200 3.00 8.95 -0.80
N MET A 201 1.82 8.68 -1.38
CA MET A 201 0.54 8.83 -0.69
C MET A 201 0.37 7.82 0.45
N ALA A 202 0.87 6.59 0.30
CA ALA A 202 0.89 5.60 1.38
C ALA A 202 1.71 6.11 2.58
N ALA A 203 2.87 6.74 2.33
CA ALA A 203 3.69 7.33 3.39
C ALA A 203 2.97 8.48 4.11
N LEU A 204 2.35 9.41 3.37
CA LEU A 204 1.56 10.52 3.93
C LEU A 204 0.36 10.03 4.75
N SER A 205 -0.19 8.87 4.38
CA SER A 205 -1.30 8.22 5.10
C SER A 205 -0.83 7.33 6.26
N SER A 206 0.48 7.32 6.56
CA SER A 206 1.08 6.43 7.58
C SER A 206 0.75 4.96 7.36
N SER A 207 0.68 4.52 6.10
CA SER A 207 0.37 3.12 5.76
C SER A 207 1.52 2.19 6.12
N ASN A 208 1.17 0.96 6.52
CA ASN A 208 2.15 -0.12 6.66
C ASN A 208 2.36 -0.77 5.29
N LEU A 209 3.50 -0.51 4.64
CA LEU A 209 3.81 -0.96 3.29
C LEU A 209 5.28 -1.37 3.18
N LYS A 210 5.54 -2.61 2.77
CA LYS A 210 6.88 -3.12 2.50
C LYS A 210 7.06 -3.31 1.01
N VAL A 211 8.15 -2.80 0.47
CA VAL A 211 8.41 -2.79 -0.98
C VAL A 211 9.75 -3.45 -1.26
N CYS A 212 9.77 -4.43 -2.15
CA CYS A 212 11.01 -4.98 -2.69
C CYS A 212 11.18 -4.57 -4.16
N GLY A 213 12.22 -3.81 -4.44
CA GLY A 213 12.68 -3.51 -5.79
C GLY A 213 13.78 -4.50 -6.21
N SER A 214 13.41 -5.49 -6.99
CA SER A 214 14.33 -6.50 -7.51
C SER A 214 15.03 -6.01 -8.79
N HIS A 215 16.07 -6.71 -9.22
CA HIS A 215 16.83 -6.39 -10.45
C HIS A 215 17.39 -4.96 -10.48
N ALA A 216 17.70 -4.41 -9.31
CA ALA A 216 18.25 -3.06 -9.20
C ALA A 216 19.68 -2.97 -9.73
N GLY A 217 20.01 -1.80 -10.26
CA GLY A 217 21.33 -1.51 -10.80
C GLY A 217 21.61 -2.13 -12.16
N VAL A 218 22.88 -2.05 -12.57
CA VAL A 218 23.32 -2.49 -13.90
C VAL A 218 23.49 -4.01 -14.03
N SER A 219 23.44 -4.76 -12.94
CA SER A 219 23.64 -6.21 -12.92
C SER A 219 22.52 -7.02 -13.57
N ILE A 220 21.46 -6.38 -14.01
CA ILE A 220 20.38 -7.01 -14.79
C ILE A 220 20.87 -7.51 -16.15
N GLY A 221 21.85 -6.83 -16.74
CA GLY A 221 22.55 -7.26 -17.93
C GLY A 221 21.77 -7.05 -19.22
N GLU A 222 21.50 -8.13 -19.94
CA GLU A 222 20.95 -8.14 -21.30
C GLU A 222 19.54 -7.55 -21.45
N ASP A 223 18.76 -7.46 -20.40
CA ASP A 223 17.43 -6.82 -20.43
C ASP A 223 17.54 -5.30 -20.68
N GLY A 224 18.69 -4.72 -20.47
CA GLY A 224 19.04 -3.37 -20.89
C GLY A 224 18.61 -2.26 -19.93
N ALA A 225 18.88 -1.03 -20.35
CA ALA A 225 18.78 0.16 -19.52
C ALA A 225 17.36 0.44 -19.03
N SER A 226 16.32 0.09 -19.79
CA SER A 226 14.91 0.31 -19.40
C SER A 226 14.50 -0.46 -18.15
N GLN A 227 15.23 -1.50 -17.79
CA GLN A 227 14.95 -2.34 -16.63
C GLN A 227 15.99 -2.16 -15.50
N MET A 228 17.01 -1.34 -15.71
CA MET A 228 18.02 -0.99 -14.71
C MET A 228 17.46 0.02 -13.71
N GLY A 229 17.15 -0.41 -12.49
CA GLY A 229 16.75 0.51 -11.42
C GLY A 229 17.96 1.27 -10.89
N LEU A 230 18.18 2.50 -11.35
CA LEU A 230 19.30 3.35 -10.92
C LEU A 230 18.83 4.46 -9.98
N GLU A 231 17.63 4.96 -10.15
CA GLU A 231 16.98 6.03 -9.41
C GLU A 231 16.25 5.57 -8.13
N ASP A 232 16.07 4.29 -7.95
CA ASP A 232 15.24 3.69 -6.90
C ASP A 232 15.62 4.14 -5.49
N LEU A 233 16.92 4.13 -5.15
CA LEU A 233 17.37 4.59 -3.83
C LEU A 233 17.05 6.07 -3.60
N ALA A 234 17.23 6.91 -4.61
CA ALA A 234 16.92 8.34 -4.52
C ALA A 234 15.41 8.57 -4.36
N MET A 235 14.59 7.85 -5.13
CA MET A 235 13.12 7.90 -5.04
C MET A 235 12.64 7.58 -3.62
N PHE A 236 13.05 6.45 -3.08
CA PHE A 236 12.58 6.03 -1.76
C PHE A 236 13.15 6.89 -0.63
N ARG A 237 14.39 7.36 -0.73
CA ARG A 237 14.97 8.29 0.25
C ARG A 237 14.28 9.65 0.29
N ALA A 238 13.64 10.07 -0.79
CA ALA A 238 12.85 11.32 -0.85
C ALA A 238 11.46 11.19 -0.21
N ILE A 239 11.00 9.98 0.08
CA ILE A 239 9.68 9.75 0.69
C ILE A 239 9.77 9.94 2.21
N HIS A 240 8.91 10.80 2.75
CA HIS A 240 8.89 11.10 4.17
C HIS A 240 8.68 9.85 5.04
N GLY A 241 9.54 9.68 6.04
CA GLY A 241 9.45 8.57 7.00
C GLY A 241 9.76 7.19 6.45
N SER A 242 10.22 7.08 5.19
CA SER A 242 10.58 5.79 4.62
C SER A 242 11.89 5.24 5.20
N THR A 243 11.95 3.91 5.31
CA THR A 243 13.18 3.16 5.62
C THR A 243 13.69 2.51 4.36
N VAL A 244 14.97 2.74 4.04
CA VAL A 244 15.60 2.22 2.82
C VAL A 244 16.78 1.34 3.19
N VAL A 245 16.79 0.08 2.73
CA VAL A 245 17.87 -0.86 2.99
C VAL A 245 18.39 -1.51 1.71
N TYR A 246 19.68 -1.79 1.70
CA TYR A 246 20.34 -2.47 0.59
C TYR A 246 21.28 -3.56 1.14
N PRO A 247 20.80 -4.80 1.27
CA PRO A 247 21.60 -5.91 1.78
C PRO A 247 22.71 -6.32 0.81
N ALA A 248 23.89 -6.64 1.35
CA ALA A 248 25.02 -7.09 0.58
C ALA A 248 25.02 -8.59 0.29
N ASP A 249 24.32 -9.39 1.12
CA ASP A 249 24.32 -10.86 1.04
C ASP A 249 22.98 -11.47 1.45
N PRO A 250 22.80 -12.80 1.32
CA PRO A 250 21.54 -13.45 1.67
C PRO A 250 21.19 -13.40 3.16
N TYR A 251 22.16 -13.46 4.09
CA TYR A 251 21.88 -13.36 5.53
C TYR A 251 21.42 -11.96 5.92
N ALA A 252 22.09 -10.92 5.41
CA ALA A 252 21.66 -9.54 5.59
C ALA A 252 20.25 -9.33 5.03
N THR A 253 19.95 -9.92 3.85
CA THR A 253 18.62 -9.85 3.25
C THR A 253 17.55 -10.43 4.18
N CYS A 254 17.76 -11.64 4.68
CA CYS A 254 16.79 -12.31 5.56
C CYS A 254 16.57 -11.55 6.87
N ALA A 255 17.65 -11.11 7.51
CA ALA A 255 17.57 -10.38 8.78
C ALA A 255 16.86 -9.02 8.61
N LEU A 256 17.19 -8.28 7.53
CA LEU A 256 16.54 -7.00 7.25
C LEU A 256 15.06 -7.16 6.89
N ILE A 257 14.65 -8.24 6.23
CA ILE A 257 13.22 -8.54 5.98
C ILE A 257 12.48 -8.73 7.29
N ASP A 258 13.06 -9.43 8.26
CA ASP A 258 12.46 -9.61 9.60
C ASP A 258 12.30 -8.25 10.30
N GLU A 259 13.35 -7.44 10.34
CA GLU A 259 13.33 -6.09 10.93
C GLU A 259 12.28 -5.19 10.26
N LEU A 260 12.28 -5.13 8.92
CA LEU A 260 11.32 -4.30 8.17
C LEU A 260 9.89 -4.77 8.37
N SER A 261 9.66 -6.08 8.44
CA SER A 261 8.32 -6.64 8.64
C SER A 261 7.76 -6.31 10.03
N ALA A 262 8.62 -6.19 11.03
CA ALA A 262 8.26 -5.80 12.40
C ALA A 262 8.02 -4.28 12.54
N MET A 263 8.51 -3.45 11.62
CA MET A 263 8.33 -2.00 11.65
C MET A 263 6.97 -1.61 11.07
N HIS A 264 6.42 -0.50 11.56
CA HIS A 264 5.31 0.18 10.89
C HIS A 264 5.82 1.26 9.94
N GLY A 265 5.13 1.46 8.82
CA GLY A 265 5.48 2.49 7.84
C GLY A 265 5.94 1.94 6.49
N VAL A 266 6.38 2.84 5.62
CA VAL A 266 6.89 2.49 4.29
C VAL A 266 8.35 2.07 4.42
N ALA A 267 8.67 0.86 3.94
CA ALA A 267 10.03 0.37 3.89
C ALA A 267 10.37 -0.16 2.49
N TYR A 268 11.58 0.11 2.03
CA TYR A 268 12.10 -0.33 0.76
C TYR A 268 13.33 -1.21 0.94
N LEU A 269 13.29 -2.41 0.38
CA LEU A 269 14.42 -3.33 0.28
C LEU A 269 14.86 -3.42 -1.18
N ARG A 270 16.10 -3.07 -1.43
CA ARG A 270 16.74 -3.19 -2.75
C ARG A 270 17.34 -4.58 -2.92
N ALA A 271 16.96 -5.29 -3.97
CA ALA A 271 17.54 -6.58 -4.30
C ALA A 271 18.13 -6.61 -5.71
N THR A 272 19.14 -7.45 -5.93
CA THR A 272 19.85 -7.57 -7.21
C THR A 272 19.53 -8.89 -7.91
N ARG A 273 19.72 -8.93 -9.23
CA ARG A 273 19.63 -10.15 -10.05
C ARG A 273 20.84 -11.06 -9.82
N ALA A 274 22.03 -10.48 -9.81
CA ALA A 274 23.26 -11.24 -9.67
C ALA A 274 23.36 -11.88 -8.28
N ALA A 275 23.96 -13.07 -8.24
CA ALA A 275 24.27 -13.72 -6.98
C ALA A 275 25.47 -13.03 -6.31
N THR A 276 25.38 -12.83 -5.00
CA THR A 276 26.42 -12.26 -4.15
C THR A 276 27.06 -13.33 -3.28
N PRO A 277 28.34 -13.21 -2.91
CA PRO A 277 28.97 -14.11 -1.93
C PRO A 277 28.22 -14.09 -0.61
N VAL A 278 28.20 -15.22 0.10
CA VAL A 278 27.77 -15.28 1.50
C VAL A 278 28.88 -14.68 2.35
N LEU A 279 28.61 -13.51 2.94
CA LEU A 279 29.59 -12.70 3.70
C LEU A 279 29.39 -12.82 5.22
N TYR A 280 28.16 -12.96 5.64
CA TYR A 280 27.76 -12.94 7.04
C TYR A 280 27.27 -14.30 7.51
N SER A 281 26.96 -14.40 8.80
CA SER A 281 26.39 -15.62 9.42
C SER A 281 24.94 -15.42 9.83
N ALA A 282 24.25 -16.51 10.13
CA ALA A 282 22.86 -16.47 10.61
C ALA A 282 22.68 -15.77 11.97
N THR A 283 23.75 -15.56 12.72
CA THR A 283 23.73 -14.90 14.04
C THR A 283 24.04 -13.41 13.96
N GLU A 284 24.43 -12.92 12.79
CA GLU A 284 24.76 -11.52 12.59
C GLU A 284 23.53 -10.62 12.74
N LYS A 285 23.71 -9.44 13.35
CA LYS A 285 22.64 -8.45 13.56
C LYS A 285 22.80 -7.27 12.59
N PHE A 286 21.67 -6.83 12.05
CA PHE A 286 21.58 -5.72 11.11
C PHE A 286 20.56 -4.68 11.60
N PRO A 287 20.86 -3.93 12.67
CA PRO A 287 19.94 -2.95 13.19
C PRO A 287 19.67 -1.86 12.16
N ILE A 288 18.42 -1.44 12.04
CA ILE A 288 18.01 -0.37 11.13
C ILE A 288 18.69 0.94 11.54
N GLY A 289 19.17 1.70 10.53
CA GLY A 289 19.87 2.97 10.72
C GLY A 289 21.40 2.83 10.79
N GLY A 290 21.92 1.62 10.69
CA GLY A 290 23.35 1.34 10.63
C GLY A 290 23.85 0.98 9.24
N SER A 291 25.16 0.77 9.15
CA SER A 291 25.83 0.20 7.97
C SER A 291 26.97 -0.73 8.41
N LYS A 292 27.27 -1.73 7.60
CA LYS A 292 28.40 -2.63 7.73
C LYS A 292 29.19 -2.69 6.43
#